data_07e05c57b0305f203abaf159d18395b5
#
_entry.id   07e05c57b0305f203abaf159d18395b5
#
_cell.length_a   1.000
_cell.length_b   1.000
_cell.length_c   1.000
_cell.angle_alpha   90.00
_cell.angle_beta   90.00
_cell.angle_gamma   90.00
#
_symmetry.space_group_name_H-M   'P 1'
#
loop_
_entity.id
_entity.type
_entity.pdbx_description
1 polymer ?
#
loop_
_entity_poly.entity_id
_entity_poly.type
_entity_poly.pdbx_seq_one_letter_code
_entity_poly.pdbx_strand_id
1 'polypeptide(L)'
;MAEAFNPEVASVIPVLNEADSIIDCLDSLCNQTYPAELHHIYVFDGGSTDNTVQVIEQYISMRQEQKPTLHLHNNPGKYVAEARNLALELIPDTVEYFVEIIGHCTVEVEHIERLVATMGKLQTSNDYTTGALGVSVVPRRGELGQVESWIEAALSSPIARGKGQFDKFTGIEETNVPAFCLHYRKALHDVGGWDSTFITSQDSDLSMRMKKSGYQLFRTASIEVQMAKRTTLSSWSKMGFRYGFWRTKLVRRHANRLSLRELLPWFGLITTLLMLGLGFIYWYIPIVLYLAVLFSEGIRATLNSRRISHLLGVPLAITILHTSFSVGLLYGLFGKPKSFNDRESNSGNIN
;
A
#
# COMPACT_ATOMS: atom_id res chain seq x y z
N MET A 1 -15.67 11.92 34.73
CA MET A 1 -14.57 11.68 33.78
C MET A 1 -15.12 10.71 32.75
N ALA A 2 -15.19 11.06 31.48
CA ALA A 2 -15.57 10.07 30.48
C ALA A 2 -14.53 8.94 30.52
N GLU A 3 -14.96 7.68 30.59
CA GLU A 3 -14.08 6.53 30.46
C GLU A 3 -13.26 6.71 29.16
N ALA A 4 -11.94 6.50 29.25
CA ALA A 4 -11.10 6.56 28.07
C ALA A 4 -11.58 5.48 27.09
N PHE A 5 -11.83 5.87 25.84
CA PHE A 5 -12.22 4.95 24.77
C PHE A 5 -11.01 4.08 24.41
N ASN A 6 -10.93 2.91 24.99
CA ASN A 6 -9.83 1.95 24.80
C ASN A 6 -10.39 0.59 24.34
N PRO A 7 -10.79 0.44 23.07
CA PRO A 7 -11.26 -0.81 22.49
C PRO A 7 -10.12 -1.82 22.29
N GLU A 8 -10.44 -3.11 22.20
CA GLU A 8 -9.45 -4.09 21.76
C GLU A 8 -9.09 -3.90 20.27
N VAL A 9 -7.80 -3.99 19.97
CA VAL A 9 -7.22 -3.76 18.64
C VAL A 9 -6.35 -4.93 18.22
N ALA A 10 -6.48 -5.39 16.98
CA ALA A 10 -5.60 -6.38 16.39
C ALA A 10 -4.77 -5.78 15.25
N SER A 11 -3.45 -5.85 15.35
CA SER A 11 -2.53 -5.58 14.23
C SER A 11 -2.33 -6.85 13.42
N VAL A 12 -2.62 -6.80 12.13
CA VAL A 12 -2.57 -7.96 11.22
C VAL A 12 -1.48 -7.76 10.17
N ILE A 13 -0.54 -8.71 10.14
CA ILE A 13 0.70 -8.63 9.39
C ILE A 13 0.83 -9.83 8.45
N PRO A 14 0.36 -9.73 7.20
CA PRO A 14 0.73 -10.70 6.17
C PRO A 14 2.23 -10.62 5.87
N VAL A 15 2.93 -11.76 5.86
CA VAL A 15 4.36 -11.85 5.55
C VAL A 15 4.62 -12.88 4.47
N LEU A 16 5.63 -12.62 3.64
CA LEU A 16 6.17 -13.54 2.65
C LEU A 16 7.60 -13.12 2.30
N ASN A 17 8.59 -13.87 2.81
CA ASN A 17 10.02 -13.58 2.64
C ASN A 17 10.40 -12.17 3.17
N GLU A 18 10.22 -11.97 4.46
CA GLU A 18 10.45 -10.70 5.18
C GLU A 18 11.48 -10.85 6.31
N ALA A 19 12.38 -11.87 6.24
CA ALA A 19 13.33 -12.18 7.30
C ALA A 19 14.20 -10.97 7.73
N ASP A 20 14.55 -10.10 6.77
CA ASP A 20 15.42 -8.93 7.01
C ASP A 20 14.71 -7.76 7.69
N SER A 21 13.37 -7.73 7.71
CA SER A 21 12.60 -6.55 8.12
C SER A 21 11.58 -6.81 9.22
N ILE A 22 11.15 -8.07 9.37
CA ILE A 22 10.01 -8.40 10.24
C ILE A 22 10.27 -8.08 11.72
N ILE A 23 11.51 -8.19 12.19
CA ILE A 23 11.83 -7.89 13.61
C ILE A 23 11.61 -6.42 13.93
N ASP A 24 12.10 -5.51 13.08
CA ASP A 24 11.88 -4.07 13.27
C ASP A 24 10.38 -3.72 13.29
N CYS A 25 9.60 -4.40 12.44
CA CYS A 25 8.15 -4.27 12.41
C CYS A 25 7.52 -4.73 13.75
N LEU A 26 7.86 -5.93 14.22
CA LEU A 26 7.34 -6.49 15.46
C LEU A 26 7.77 -5.65 16.67
N ASP A 27 9.02 -5.21 16.73
CA ASP A 27 9.52 -4.33 17.79
C ASP A 27 8.73 -3.02 17.85
N SER A 28 8.44 -2.41 16.70
CA SER A 28 7.67 -1.17 16.66
C SER A 28 6.23 -1.35 17.17
N LEU A 29 5.63 -2.52 16.98
CA LEU A 29 4.29 -2.83 17.44
C LEU A 29 4.25 -3.31 18.91
N CYS A 30 5.29 -4.00 19.38
CA CYS A 30 5.39 -4.45 20.74
C CYS A 30 5.68 -3.33 21.75
N ASN A 31 6.24 -2.22 21.28
CA ASN A 31 6.63 -1.07 22.10
C ASN A 31 5.65 0.11 21.98
N GLN A 32 4.36 -0.17 21.77
CA GLN A 32 3.32 0.87 21.70
C GLN A 32 2.95 1.40 23.10
N THR A 33 2.54 2.69 23.16
CA THR A 33 1.98 3.31 24.37
C THR A 33 0.56 2.84 24.68
N TYR A 34 -0.12 2.25 23.70
CA TYR A 34 -1.44 1.67 23.87
C TYR A 34 -1.43 0.51 24.88
N PRO A 35 -2.46 0.33 25.73
CA PRO A 35 -2.48 -0.74 26.73
C PRO A 35 -2.21 -2.10 26.10
N ALA A 36 -1.16 -2.76 26.55
CA ALA A 36 -0.65 -3.98 25.92
C ALA A 36 -1.63 -5.16 26.03
N GLU A 37 -2.52 -5.14 27.02
CA GLU A 37 -3.59 -6.12 27.21
C GLU A 37 -4.71 -6.00 26.16
N LEU A 38 -4.88 -4.82 25.58
CA LEU A 38 -5.89 -4.49 24.58
C LEU A 38 -5.34 -4.52 23.15
N HIS A 39 -4.04 -4.83 22.97
CA HIS A 39 -3.40 -4.92 21.67
C HIS A 39 -2.96 -6.36 21.40
N HIS A 40 -3.38 -6.90 20.27
CA HIS A 40 -3.04 -8.25 19.81
C HIS A 40 -2.31 -8.16 18.46
N ILE A 41 -1.26 -8.95 18.27
CA ILE A 41 -0.47 -8.94 17.04
C ILE A 41 -0.59 -10.31 16.37
N TYR A 42 -1.11 -10.33 15.15
CA TYR A 42 -1.30 -11.54 14.35
C TYR A 42 -0.43 -11.49 13.10
N VAL A 43 0.47 -12.44 12.97
CA VAL A 43 1.33 -12.61 11.80
C VAL A 43 0.82 -13.79 10.98
N PHE A 44 0.69 -13.60 9.68
CA PHE A 44 0.21 -14.63 8.74
C PHE A 44 1.26 -14.89 7.68
N ASP A 45 1.95 -16.03 7.77
CA ASP A 45 2.98 -16.43 6.81
C ASP A 45 2.38 -17.08 5.57
N GLY A 46 2.67 -16.50 4.40
CA GLY A 46 2.22 -16.97 3.08
C GLY A 46 3.05 -18.09 2.48
N GLY A 47 3.79 -18.84 3.29
CA GLY A 47 4.70 -19.89 2.86
C GLY A 47 6.08 -19.31 2.47
N SER A 48 6.71 -18.58 3.38
CA SER A 48 8.06 -18.05 3.21
C SER A 48 9.07 -19.16 2.99
N THR A 49 10.03 -18.89 2.12
CA THR A 49 11.11 -19.83 1.76
C THR A 49 12.47 -19.39 2.29
N ASP A 50 12.52 -18.23 2.91
CA ASP A 50 13.67 -17.71 3.68
C ASP A 50 13.51 -18.02 5.18
N ASN A 51 14.29 -17.36 6.02
CA ASN A 51 14.26 -17.57 7.48
C ASN A 51 13.13 -16.80 8.20
N THR A 52 12.11 -16.27 7.49
CA THR A 52 11.06 -15.44 8.09
C THR A 52 10.37 -16.14 9.27
N VAL A 53 9.92 -17.38 9.08
CA VAL A 53 9.20 -18.13 10.11
C VAL A 53 10.10 -18.37 11.33
N GLN A 54 11.33 -18.84 11.12
CA GLN A 54 12.29 -19.10 12.19
C GLN A 54 12.61 -17.88 13.02
N VAL A 55 12.78 -16.73 12.37
CA VAL A 55 13.06 -15.44 13.03
C VAL A 55 11.87 -14.99 13.88
N ILE A 56 10.64 -15.16 13.39
CA ILE A 56 9.42 -14.83 14.15
C ILE A 56 9.24 -15.77 15.34
N GLU A 57 9.42 -17.09 15.16
CA GLU A 57 9.31 -18.07 16.25
C GLU A 57 10.33 -17.80 17.35
N GLN A 58 11.59 -17.48 16.99
CA GLN A 58 12.60 -17.07 17.93
C GLN A 58 12.21 -15.81 18.69
N TYR A 59 11.70 -14.81 18.00
CA TYR A 59 11.25 -13.57 18.62
C TYR A 59 10.11 -13.81 19.61
N ILE A 60 9.12 -14.62 19.25
CA ILE A 60 8.02 -15.02 20.17
C ILE A 60 8.55 -15.75 21.39
N SER A 61 9.48 -16.71 21.19
CA SER A 61 10.06 -17.48 22.29
C SER A 61 10.85 -16.63 23.29
N MET A 62 11.55 -15.59 22.83
CA MET A 62 12.27 -14.63 23.69
C MET A 62 11.33 -13.75 24.51
N ARG A 63 10.14 -13.46 24.01
CA ARG A 63 9.15 -12.63 24.72
C ARG A 63 8.33 -13.39 25.75
N GLN A 64 8.28 -14.72 25.65
CA GLN A 64 7.47 -15.58 26.52
C GLN A 64 6.00 -15.10 26.63
N GLU A 65 5.53 -14.78 27.86
CA GLU A 65 4.19 -14.30 28.13
C GLU A 65 4.05 -12.77 28.13
N GLN A 66 5.03 -12.04 27.60
CA GLN A 66 4.95 -10.58 27.54
C GLN A 66 3.80 -10.11 26.64
N LYS A 67 3.13 -9.05 27.05
CA LYS A 67 2.13 -8.35 26.23
C LYS A 67 2.78 -7.26 25.38
N PRO A 68 2.23 -6.92 24.22
CA PRO A 68 1.08 -7.54 23.55
C PRO A 68 1.35 -8.99 23.14
N THR A 69 0.30 -9.80 23.07
CA THR A 69 0.41 -11.20 22.62
C THR A 69 0.65 -11.28 21.11
N LEU A 70 1.62 -12.11 20.70
CA LEU A 70 1.93 -12.39 19.31
C LEU A 70 1.43 -13.77 18.91
N HIS A 71 0.76 -13.83 17.77
CA HIS A 71 0.25 -15.06 17.18
C HIS A 71 0.84 -15.25 15.78
N LEU A 72 1.47 -16.38 15.50
CA LEU A 72 1.93 -16.76 14.18
C LEU A 72 1.02 -17.82 13.59
N HIS A 73 0.49 -17.57 12.41
CA HIS A 73 -0.40 -18.46 11.68
C HIS A 73 0.13 -18.71 10.27
N ASN A 74 -0.12 -19.92 9.76
CA ASN A 74 0.08 -20.21 8.35
C ASN A 74 -1.08 -19.60 7.54
N ASN A 75 -0.77 -18.97 6.41
CA ASN A 75 -1.72 -18.48 5.41
C ASN A 75 -1.67 -19.36 4.14
N PRO A 76 -2.51 -20.40 4.05
CA PRO A 76 -2.54 -21.28 2.87
C PRO A 76 -2.85 -20.52 1.57
N GLY A 77 -3.58 -19.39 1.68
CA GLY A 77 -3.92 -18.53 0.56
C GLY A 77 -2.75 -17.71 0.01
N LYS A 78 -1.61 -17.67 0.70
CA LYS A 78 -0.35 -17.04 0.32
C LYS A 78 -0.37 -15.51 0.27
N TYR A 79 -1.45 -14.86 -0.19
CA TYR A 79 -1.48 -13.43 -0.43
C TYR A 79 -2.18 -12.65 0.68
N VAL A 80 -2.08 -11.33 0.60
CA VAL A 80 -2.52 -10.39 1.63
C VAL A 80 -4.02 -10.46 1.90
N ALA A 81 -4.86 -10.58 0.86
CA ALA A 81 -6.31 -10.64 1.01
C ALA A 81 -6.76 -11.88 1.80
N GLU A 82 -6.17 -13.03 1.46
CA GLU A 82 -6.44 -14.30 2.14
C GLU A 82 -5.98 -14.26 3.61
N ALA A 83 -4.78 -13.72 3.88
CA ALA A 83 -4.28 -13.55 5.25
C ALA A 83 -5.22 -12.68 6.10
N ARG A 84 -5.67 -11.55 5.56
CA ARG A 84 -6.57 -10.62 6.27
C ARG A 84 -7.97 -11.21 6.48
N ASN A 85 -8.48 -11.99 5.52
CA ASN A 85 -9.76 -12.70 5.71
C ASN A 85 -9.63 -13.80 6.78
N LEU A 86 -8.53 -14.57 6.75
CA LEU A 86 -8.26 -15.56 7.79
C LEU A 86 -8.14 -14.90 9.17
N ALA A 87 -7.54 -13.71 9.25
CA ALA A 87 -7.51 -12.93 10.46
C ALA A 87 -8.90 -12.55 10.97
N LEU A 88 -9.82 -12.15 10.08
CA LEU A 88 -11.21 -11.83 10.47
C LEU A 88 -11.95 -13.04 11.09
N GLU A 89 -11.60 -14.26 10.68
CA GLU A 89 -12.18 -15.49 11.19
C GLU A 89 -11.56 -15.92 12.54
N LEU A 90 -10.25 -15.68 12.74
CA LEU A 90 -9.51 -16.17 13.91
C LEU A 90 -9.47 -15.18 15.09
N ILE A 91 -9.56 -13.88 14.81
CA ILE A 91 -9.50 -12.83 15.83
C ILE A 91 -10.79 -12.84 16.67
N PRO A 92 -10.69 -12.82 18.02
CA PRO A 92 -11.86 -12.80 18.92
C PRO A 92 -12.84 -11.68 18.60
N ASP A 93 -14.14 -11.94 18.85
CA ASP A 93 -15.21 -10.96 18.60
C ASP A 93 -15.14 -9.72 19.50
N THR A 94 -14.39 -9.79 20.59
CA THR A 94 -14.13 -8.64 21.48
C THR A 94 -13.27 -7.57 20.81
N VAL A 95 -12.45 -7.94 19.80
CA VAL A 95 -11.63 -7.00 19.05
C VAL A 95 -12.49 -6.14 18.13
N GLU A 96 -12.53 -4.85 18.40
CA GLU A 96 -13.37 -3.91 17.68
C GLU A 96 -12.67 -3.34 16.42
N TYR A 97 -11.36 -3.20 16.47
CA TYR A 97 -10.58 -2.58 15.39
C TYR A 97 -9.47 -3.48 14.88
N PHE A 98 -9.28 -3.41 13.56
CA PHE A 98 -8.32 -4.16 12.80
C PHE A 98 -7.31 -3.19 12.15
N VAL A 99 -6.02 -3.30 12.47
CA VAL A 99 -4.95 -2.47 11.91
C VAL A 99 -4.21 -3.24 10.83
N GLU A 100 -4.17 -2.66 9.64
CA GLU A 100 -3.38 -3.19 8.52
C GLU A 100 -1.91 -2.81 8.66
N ILE A 101 -1.05 -3.81 8.75
CA ILE A 101 0.41 -3.66 8.79
C ILE A 101 1.02 -4.60 7.73
N ILE A 102 2.26 -4.35 7.31
CA ILE A 102 3.05 -5.25 6.45
C ILE A 102 4.44 -5.46 7.05
N GLY A 103 5.09 -6.59 6.74
CA GLY A 103 6.34 -7.04 7.40
C GLY A 103 7.56 -6.14 7.23
N HIS A 104 7.55 -5.21 6.26
CA HIS A 104 8.65 -4.26 6.00
C HIS A 104 8.28 -2.80 6.30
N CYS A 105 7.45 -2.57 7.31
CA CYS A 105 7.17 -1.24 7.82
C CYS A 105 7.40 -1.14 9.32
N THR A 106 7.59 0.09 9.80
CA THR A 106 7.67 0.42 11.22
C THR A 106 6.75 1.59 11.55
N VAL A 107 6.33 1.65 12.79
CA VAL A 107 5.39 2.67 13.28
C VAL A 107 5.98 3.39 14.51
N GLU A 108 5.48 4.60 14.80
CA GLU A 108 5.85 5.35 16.00
C GLU A 108 5.24 4.70 17.25
N VAL A 109 5.83 4.95 18.40
CA VAL A 109 5.41 4.35 19.68
C VAL A 109 3.98 4.70 20.08
N GLU A 110 3.43 5.80 19.60
CA GLU A 110 2.07 6.28 19.89
C GLU A 110 1.08 5.94 18.76
N HIS A 111 1.47 5.09 17.81
CA HIS A 111 0.72 4.87 16.57
C HIS A 111 -0.69 4.34 16.84
N ILE A 112 -0.81 3.26 17.60
CA ILE A 112 -2.11 2.62 17.92
C ILE A 112 -2.99 3.56 18.75
N GLU A 113 -2.42 4.18 19.79
CA GLU A 113 -3.13 5.13 20.64
C GLU A 113 -3.72 6.30 19.85
N ARG A 114 -2.92 6.90 18.97
CA ARG A 114 -3.35 8.03 18.13
C ARG A 114 -4.37 7.62 17.07
N LEU A 115 -4.26 6.41 16.50
CA LEU A 115 -5.26 5.86 15.58
C LEU A 115 -6.61 5.70 16.29
N VAL A 116 -6.63 5.04 17.44
CA VAL A 116 -7.84 4.79 18.22
C VAL A 116 -8.48 6.11 18.67
N ALA A 117 -7.69 7.03 19.22
CA ALA A 117 -8.19 8.35 19.64
C ALA A 117 -8.79 9.15 18.47
N THR A 118 -8.15 9.10 17.29
CA THR A 118 -8.64 9.80 16.09
C THR A 118 -9.92 9.14 15.57
N MET A 119 -9.97 7.81 15.52
CA MET A 119 -11.16 7.05 15.11
C MET A 119 -12.34 7.34 16.04
N GLY A 120 -12.13 7.33 17.35
CA GLY A 120 -13.16 7.65 18.35
C GLY A 120 -13.76 9.04 18.14
N LYS A 121 -12.92 10.05 17.84
CA LYS A 121 -13.38 11.40 17.48
C LYS A 121 -14.23 11.42 16.21
N LEU A 122 -13.82 10.67 15.18
CA LEU A 122 -14.56 10.58 13.92
C LEU A 122 -15.91 9.89 14.10
N GLN A 123 -15.98 8.82 14.91
CA GLN A 123 -17.22 8.11 15.20
C GLN A 123 -18.24 8.97 15.99
N THR A 124 -17.74 9.83 16.90
CA THR A 124 -18.62 10.67 17.75
C THR A 124 -19.01 12.00 17.10
N SER A 125 -18.22 12.51 16.16
CA SER A 125 -18.39 13.85 15.58
C SER A 125 -19.23 13.90 14.31
N ASN A 126 -19.60 12.75 13.74
CA ASN A 126 -20.24 12.68 12.44
C ASN A 126 -21.57 11.93 12.49
N ASP A 127 -22.50 12.30 11.60
CA ASP A 127 -23.80 11.62 11.43
C ASP A 127 -23.68 10.28 10.66
N TYR A 128 -22.46 9.82 10.38
CA TYR A 128 -22.20 8.61 9.62
C TYR A 128 -21.10 7.75 10.29
N THR A 129 -21.11 6.47 10.03
CA THR A 129 -20.12 5.53 10.58
C THR A 129 -18.83 5.57 9.78
N THR A 130 -17.71 5.86 10.44
CA THR A 130 -16.38 5.75 9.86
C THR A 130 -15.97 4.28 9.74
N GLY A 131 -15.75 3.81 8.51
CA GLY A 131 -15.37 2.42 8.22
C GLY A 131 -13.87 2.17 8.32
N ALA A 132 -13.05 3.18 7.98
CA ALA A 132 -11.59 3.08 8.04
C ALA A 132 -10.92 4.45 8.19
N LEU A 133 -9.79 4.46 8.92
CA LEU A 133 -8.90 5.60 9.06
C LEU A 133 -7.50 5.20 8.59
N GLY A 134 -7.03 5.75 7.48
CA GLY A 134 -5.68 5.57 6.97
C GLY A 134 -4.70 6.61 7.48
N VAL A 135 -3.42 6.38 7.19
CA VAL A 135 -2.32 7.22 7.64
C VAL A 135 -1.43 7.68 6.48
N SER A 136 -0.48 8.58 6.76
CA SER A 136 0.58 8.95 5.81
C SER A 136 1.62 7.85 5.70
N VAL A 137 2.08 7.59 4.46
CA VAL A 137 3.16 6.64 4.18
C VAL A 137 4.43 7.42 3.85
N VAL A 138 5.43 7.27 4.70
CA VAL A 138 6.72 7.97 4.58
C VAL A 138 7.87 6.99 4.28
N PRO A 139 9.02 7.47 3.79
CA PRO A 139 10.20 6.63 3.63
C PRO A 139 10.65 6.01 4.97
N ARG A 140 11.25 4.82 4.91
CA ARG A 140 11.90 4.23 6.08
C ARG A 140 12.99 5.15 6.63
N ARG A 141 13.31 5.06 7.91
CA ARG A 141 14.43 5.76 8.54
C ARG A 141 15.77 5.24 8.02
N GLY A 142 16.79 6.06 8.16
CA GLY A 142 18.16 5.73 7.76
C GLY A 142 18.52 6.15 6.34
N GLU A 143 19.71 5.79 5.91
CA GLU A 143 20.17 6.11 4.57
C GLU A 143 19.49 5.25 3.52
N LEU A 144 18.93 5.92 2.51
CA LEU A 144 18.36 5.26 1.35
C LEU A 144 19.46 4.97 0.33
N GLY A 145 19.44 3.77 -0.21
CA GLY A 145 20.25 3.41 -1.37
C GLY A 145 19.95 4.32 -2.58
N GLN A 146 20.86 4.36 -3.54
CA GLN A 146 20.75 5.28 -4.67
C GLN A 146 19.44 5.10 -5.46
N VAL A 147 19.12 3.87 -5.86
CA VAL A 147 17.88 3.58 -6.62
C VAL A 147 16.65 3.79 -5.75
N GLU A 148 16.69 3.37 -4.50
CA GLU A 148 15.60 3.59 -3.54
C GLU A 148 15.29 5.10 -3.40
N SER A 149 16.32 5.94 -3.32
CA SER A 149 16.15 7.39 -3.22
C SER A 149 15.54 8.01 -4.49
N TRP A 150 15.82 7.46 -5.68
CA TRP A 150 15.17 7.89 -6.93
C TRP A 150 13.69 7.52 -6.95
N ILE A 151 13.36 6.31 -6.49
CA ILE A 151 11.99 5.82 -6.40
C ILE A 151 11.17 6.65 -5.41
N GLU A 152 11.72 6.96 -4.22
CA GLU A 152 11.07 7.82 -3.24
C GLU A 152 10.81 9.23 -3.79
N ALA A 153 11.80 9.82 -4.48
CA ALA A 153 11.65 11.11 -5.12
C ALA A 153 10.62 11.08 -6.26
N ALA A 154 10.58 9.99 -7.04
CA ALA A 154 9.57 9.77 -8.07
C ALA A 154 8.16 9.66 -7.47
N LEU A 155 7.96 8.90 -6.38
CA LEU A 155 6.69 8.81 -5.67
C LEU A 155 6.24 10.14 -5.04
N SER A 156 7.18 11.04 -4.76
CA SER A 156 6.89 12.40 -4.30
C SER A 156 6.50 13.35 -5.45
N SER A 157 6.70 12.93 -6.71
CA SER A 157 6.40 13.73 -7.89
C SER A 157 4.90 13.76 -8.21
N PRO A 158 4.32 14.94 -8.47
CA PRO A 158 2.92 15.06 -8.88
C PRO A 158 2.56 14.28 -10.15
N ILE A 159 3.53 14.03 -11.03
CA ILE A 159 3.29 13.30 -12.29
C ILE A 159 3.35 11.79 -12.15
N ALA A 160 4.03 11.27 -11.11
CA ALA A 160 4.16 9.84 -10.86
C ALA A 160 3.23 9.33 -9.75
N ARG A 161 3.02 10.12 -8.69
CA ARG A 161 2.09 9.75 -7.63
C ARG A 161 0.65 9.89 -8.10
N GLY A 162 -0.16 8.92 -8.06
CA GLY A 162 -1.61 9.10 -8.22
C GLY A 162 -2.24 9.79 -6.99
N LYS A 163 -3.57 9.93 -6.96
CA LYS A 163 -4.34 10.20 -5.74
C LYS A 163 -4.48 8.90 -4.94
N GLY A 164 -3.39 8.41 -4.37
CA GLY A 164 -3.33 7.14 -3.63
C GLY A 164 -2.57 7.29 -2.32
N GLN A 165 -2.04 6.18 -1.84
CA GLN A 165 -1.34 6.09 -0.55
C GLN A 165 -0.11 6.99 -0.40
N PHE A 166 0.49 7.45 -1.52
CA PHE A 166 1.66 8.36 -1.50
C PHE A 166 1.28 9.82 -1.78
N ASP A 167 0.00 10.15 -1.83
CA ASP A 167 -0.44 11.54 -2.01
C ASP A 167 -0.11 12.37 -0.77
N LYS A 168 0.23 13.65 -0.97
CA LYS A 168 0.47 14.59 0.13
C LYS A 168 -0.83 15.29 0.48
N PHE A 169 -1.16 15.27 1.74
CA PHE A 169 -2.36 15.90 2.30
C PHE A 169 -2.04 16.48 3.68
N THR A 170 -2.94 17.24 4.26
CA THR A 170 -2.79 17.87 5.57
C THR A 170 -4.04 17.65 6.40
N GLY A 171 -3.86 17.54 7.73
CA GLY A 171 -4.98 17.33 8.66
C GLY A 171 -5.65 15.97 8.47
N ILE A 172 -6.97 15.96 8.66
CA ILE A 172 -7.83 14.79 8.43
C ILE A 172 -8.75 15.11 7.25
N GLU A 173 -8.82 14.20 6.28
CA GLU A 173 -9.69 14.38 5.12
C GLU A 173 -10.34 13.05 4.68
N GLU A 174 -11.49 13.16 4.01
CA GLU A 174 -12.13 12.00 3.39
C GLU A 174 -11.27 11.49 2.21
N THR A 175 -11.21 10.18 2.05
CA THR A 175 -10.45 9.55 0.97
C THR A 175 -11.21 8.41 0.33
N ASN A 176 -10.82 8.03 -0.88
CA ASN A 176 -11.36 6.85 -1.55
C ASN A 176 -10.54 5.58 -1.28
N VAL A 177 -9.29 5.72 -0.88
CA VAL A 177 -8.39 4.58 -0.60
C VAL A 177 -7.43 5.01 0.50
N PRO A 178 -7.80 4.82 1.76
CA PRO A 178 -6.87 4.99 2.87
C PRO A 178 -5.78 3.91 2.79
N ALA A 179 -4.63 4.14 3.42
CA ALA A 179 -3.52 3.21 3.47
C ALA A 179 -3.17 2.90 4.93
N PHE A 180 -2.72 1.68 5.21
CA PHE A 180 -2.37 1.23 6.58
C PHE A 180 -3.48 1.58 7.59
N CYS A 181 -4.67 1.06 7.29
CA CYS A 181 -5.89 1.49 7.96
C CYS A 181 -6.07 0.87 9.34
N LEU A 182 -6.58 1.69 10.26
CA LEU A 182 -7.43 1.20 11.33
C LEU A 182 -8.83 1.02 10.76
N HIS A 183 -9.29 -0.22 10.61
CA HIS A 183 -10.64 -0.55 10.16
C HIS A 183 -11.56 -0.78 11.34
N TYR A 184 -12.80 -0.30 11.25
CA TYR A 184 -13.87 -0.75 12.09
C TYR A 184 -14.28 -2.17 11.67
N ARG A 185 -14.12 -3.16 12.55
CA ARG A 185 -14.29 -4.59 12.21
C ARG A 185 -15.68 -4.88 11.66
N LYS A 186 -16.73 -4.26 12.24
CA LYS A 186 -18.09 -4.40 11.71
C LYS A 186 -18.18 -3.99 10.23
N ALA A 187 -17.51 -2.93 9.82
CA ALA A 187 -17.51 -2.51 8.42
C ALA A 187 -16.84 -3.53 7.50
N LEU A 188 -15.79 -4.24 7.96
CA LEU A 188 -15.19 -5.35 7.24
C LEU A 188 -16.17 -6.51 7.06
N HIS A 189 -16.86 -6.90 8.13
CA HIS A 189 -17.86 -7.98 8.08
C HIS A 189 -19.05 -7.63 7.18
N ASP A 190 -19.58 -6.42 7.26
CA ASP A 190 -20.75 -5.98 6.49
C ASP A 190 -20.48 -6.01 4.97
N VAL A 191 -19.20 -5.88 4.53
CA VAL A 191 -18.83 -5.96 3.12
C VAL A 191 -18.20 -7.31 2.73
N GLY A 192 -18.09 -8.26 3.65
CA GLY A 192 -17.58 -9.61 3.39
C GLY A 192 -16.04 -9.67 3.22
N GLY A 193 -15.29 -8.79 3.92
CA GLY A 193 -13.82 -8.79 3.92
C GLY A 193 -13.20 -8.40 2.58
N TRP A 194 -11.95 -8.84 2.35
CA TRP A 194 -11.19 -8.58 1.11
C TRP A 194 -11.53 -9.60 0.02
N ASP A 195 -11.62 -9.14 -1.22
CA ASP A 195 -11.77 -10.05 -2.36
C ASP A 195 -10.41 -10.68 -2.71
N SER A 196 -10.26 -11.97 -2.43
CA SER A 196 -9.05 -12.75 -2.67
C SER A 196 -8.74 -12.98 -4.17
N THR A 197 -9.65 -12.65 -5.07
CA THR A 197 -9.34 -12.66 -6.51
C THR A 197 -8.37 -11.55 -6.91
N PHE A 198 -8.22 -10.50 -6.08
CA PHE A 198 -7.26 -9.42 -6.27
C PHE A 198 -5.95 -9.69 -5.54
N ILE A 199 -4.82 -9.82 -6.27
CA ILE A 199 -3.48 -9.87 -5.64
C ILE A 199 -3.00 -8.46 -5.27
N THR A 200 -3.41 -7.45 -6.03
CA THR A 200 -3.09 -6.03 -5.81
C THR A 200 -4.35 -5.23 -6.07
N SER A 201 -4.49 -4.07 -5.42
CA SER A 201 -5.70 -3.23 -5.44
C SER A 201 -6.90 -3.82 -4.68
N GLN A 202 -6.71 -4.88 -3.88
CA GLN A 202 -7.71 -5.43 -2.96
C GLN A 202 -8.20 -4.36 -1.97
N ASP A 203 -7.31 -3.48 -1.48
CA ASP A 203 -7.66 -2.37 -0.58
C ASP A 203 -8.54 -1.33 -1.28
N SER A 204 -8.28 -1.08 -2.58
CA SER A 204 -9.12 -0.18 -3.38
C SER A 204 -10.51 -0.78 -3.65
N ASP A 205 -10.60 -2.09 -3.89
CA ASP A 205 -11.89 -2.78 -4.05
C ASP A 205 -12.69 -2.76 -2.75
N LEU A 206 -12.06 -3.11 -1.63
CA LEU A 206 -12.64 -3.06 -0.29
C LEU A 206 -13.19 -1.65 0.01
N SER A 207 -12.38 -0.63 -0.19
CA SER A 207 -12.75 0.77 0.03
C SER A 207 -13.99 1.17 -0.78
N MET A 208 -14.08 0.74 -2.05
CA MET A 208 -15.25 1.02 -2.88
C MET A 208 -16.50 0.28 -2.39
N ARG A 209 -16.37 -0.96 -1.89
CA ARG A 209 -17.50 -1.70 -1.30
C ARG A 209 -17.97 -1.07 -0.01
N MET A 210 -17.06 -0.68 0.89
CA MET A 210 -17.39 0.05 2.11
C MET A 210 -18.16 1.35 1.82
N LYS A 211 -17.66 2.16 0.88
CA LYS A 211 -18.36 3.41 0.50
C LYS A 211 -19.74 3.17 -0.09
N LYS A 212 -19.94 2.10 -0.87
CA LYS A 212 -21.26 1.71 -1.38
C LYS A 212 -22.21 1.25 -0.28
N SER A 213 -21.69 0.70 0.81
CA SER A 213 -22.45 0.30 1.99
C SER A 213 -22.69 1.45 2.98
N GLY A 214 -22.34 2.70 2.61
CA GLY A 214 -22.61 3.89 3.41
C GLY A 214 -21.53 4.27 4.43
N TYR A 215 -20.41 3.52 4.48
CA TYR A 215 -19.28 3.88 5.33
C TYR A 215 -18.48 5.02 4.74
N GLN A 216 -18.01 5.94 5.59
CA GLN A 216 -17.02 6.93 5.20
C GLN A 216 -15.61 6.49 5.56
N LEU A 217 -14.65 6.91 4.72
CA LEU A 217 -13.24 6.54 4.84
C LEU A 217 -12.42 7.81 4.96
N PHE A 218 -11.58 7.87 5.97
CA PHE A 218 -10.72 9.02 6.24
C PHE A 218 -9.25 8.66 6.18
N ARG A 219 -8.41 9.68 6.07
CA ARG A 219 -6.96 9.59 6.29
C ARG A 219 -6.47 10.77 7.13
N THR A 220 -5.43 10.54 7.93
CA THR A 220 -4.81 11.57 8.75
C THR A 220 -3.34 11.75 8.41
N ALA A 221 -2.91 13.02 8.27
CA ALA A 221 -1.52 13.36 8.01
C ALA A 221 -0.64 13.35 9.28
N SER A 222 -1.26 13.33 10.45
CA SER A 222 -0.54 13.44 11.72
C SER A 222 0.04 12.11 12.23
N ILE A 223 -0.36 10.98 11.61
CA ILE A 223 0.11 9.63 11.96
C ILE A 223 0.82 9.08 10.73
N GLU A 224 2.00 8.48 10.92
CA GLU A 224 2.84 8.02 9.85
C GLU A 224 3.18 6.53 9.98
N VAL A 225 3.32 5.86 8.84
CA VAL A 225 3.93 4.54 8.71
C VAL A 225 5.17 4.68 7.85
N GLN A 226 6.30 4.25 8.37
CA GLN A 226 7.56 4.19 7.65
C GLN A 226 7.61 2.88 6.87
N MET A 227 7.81 2.96 5.55
CA MET A 227 7.79 1.78 4.70
C MET A 227 9.03 1.74 3.81
N ALA A 228 9.72 0.59 3.79
CA ALA A 228 10.77 0.32 2.81
C ALA A 228 10.16 0.19 1.41
N LYS A 229 10.76 0.88 0.43
CA LYS A 229 10.34 0.81 -0.98
C LYS A 229 11.21 -0.19 -1.75
N ARG A 230 10.99 -0.27 -3.05
CA ARG A 230 11.81 -1.10 -3.94
C ARG A 230 13.22 -0.54 -4.05
N THR A 231 14.21 -1.43 -4.00
CA THR A 231 15.65 -1.08 -4.03
C THR A 231 16.28 -1.23 -5.41
N THR A 232 15.57 -1.84 -6.36
CA THR A 232 16.06 -2.06 -7.73
C THR A 232 15.06 -1.57 -8.79
N LEU A 233 15.55 -1.13 -9.95
CA LEU A 233 14.70 -0.72 -11.08
C LEU A 233 13.90 -1.90 -11.66
N SER A 234 14.42 -3.13 -11.58
CA SER A 234 13.71 -4.32 -12.02
C SER A 234 12.47 -4.59 -11.15
N SER A 235 12.61 -4.60 -9.82
CA SER A 235 11.48 -4.77 -8.90
C SER A 235 10.47 -3.61 -9.01
N TRP A 236 10.96 -2.40 -9.27
CA TRP A 236 10.14 -1.22 -9.55
C TRP A 236 9.29 -1.38 -10.81
N SER A 237 9.89 -1.83 -11.92
CA SER A 237 9.19 -2.11 -13.18
C SER A 237 8.15 -3.22 -13.03
N LYS A 238 8.51 -4.35 -12.36
CA LYS A 238 7.56 -5.45 -12.07
C LYS A 238 6.36 -4.95 -11.26
N MET A 239 6.61 -4.10 -10.28
CA MET A 239 5.55 -3.47 -9.48
C MET A 239 4.65 -2.60 -10.35
N GLY A 240 5.21 -1.70 -11.17
CA GLY A 240 4.44 -0.84 -12.08
C GLY A 240 3.53 -1.64 -13.01
N PHE A 241 4.06 -2.70 -13.64
CA PHE A 241 3.28 -3.60 -14.50
C PHE A 241 2.12 -4.26 -13.73
N ARG A 242 2.39 -4.81 -12.55
CA ARG A 242 1.36 -5.44 -11.70
C ARG A 242 0.26 -4.47 -11.33
N TYR A 243 0.62 -3.24 -10.92
CA TYR A 243 -0.38 -2.21 -10.60
C TYR A 243 -1.22 -1.83 -11.82
N GLY A 244 -0.63 -1.69 -13.00
CA GLY A 244 -1.36 -1.42 -14.25
C GLY A 244 -2.36 -2.54 -14.59
N PHE A 245 -1.91 -3.79 -14.54
CA PHE A 245 -2.77 -4.95 -14.79
C PHE A 245 -4.00 -4.98 -13.87
N TRP A 246 -3.79 -4.85 -12.55
CA TRP A 246 -4.87 -4.90 -11.58
C TRP A 246 -5.73 -3.64 -11.59
N ARG A 247 -5.16 -2.50 -12.00
CA ARG A 247 -5.94 -1.26 -12.22
C ARG A 247 -7.02 -1.47 -13.27
N THR A 248 -6.74 -2.16 -14.36
CA THR A 248 -7.73 -2.48 -15.38
C THR A 248 -8.87 -3.34 -14.82
N LYS A 249 -8.55 -4.33 -13.97
CA LYS A 249 -9.59 -5.16 -13.31
C LYS A 249 -10.44 -4.34 -12.36
N LEU A 250 -9.79 -3.50 -11.56
CA LEU A 250 -10.46 -2.60 -10.62
C LEU A 250 -11.42 -1.64 -11.34
N VAL A 251 -10.99 -1.00 -12.42
CA VAL A 251 -11.81 -0.06 -13.20
C VAL A 251 -13.01 -0.75 -13.85
N ARG A 252 -12.85 -1.99 -14.31
CA ARG A 252 -13.99 -2.78 -14.83
C ARG A 252 -15.05 -3.05 -13.79
N ARG A 253 -14.67 -3.20 -12.53
CA ARG A 253 -15.58 -3.43 -11.41
C ARG A 253 -16.14 -2.12 -10.83
N HIS A 254 -15.30 -1.10 -10.80
CA HIS A 254 -15.59 0.23 -10.22
C HIS A 254 -15.19 1.34 -11.19
N ALA A 255 -16.07 1.64 -12.15
CA ALA A 255 -15.80 2.61 -13.23
C ALA A 255 -15.43 4.01 -12.72
N ASN A 256 -15.91 4.42 -11.54
CA ASN A 256 -15.56 5.68 -10.88
C ASN A 256 -14.10 5.75 -10.42
N ARG A 257 -13.33 4.64 -10.51
CA ARG A 257 -11.89 4.59 -10.23
C ARG A 257 -11.02 4.89 -11.46
N LEU A 258 -11.63 5.10 -12.63
CA LEU A 258 -10.90 5.51 -13.83
C LEU A 258 -10.31 6.91 -13.62
N SER A 259 -9.02 7.06 -13.86
CA SER A 259 -8.32 8.34 -13.83
C SER A 259 -7.73 8.64 -15.21
N LEU A 260 -8.16 9.75 -15.82
CA LEU A 260 -7.61 10.16 -17.12
C LEU A 260 -6.11 10.41 -17.09
N ARG A 261 -5.57 10.79 -15.93
CA ARG A 261 -4.12 10.98 -15.75
C ARG A 261 -3.32 9.69 -16.00
N GLU A 262 -3.88 8.53 -15.65
CA GLU A 262 -3.27 7.22 -15.88
C GLU A 262 -3.18 6.85 -17.36
N LEU A 263 -3.97 7.50 -18.20
CA LEU A 263 -4.00 7.30 -19.65
C LEU A 263 -3.15 8.32 -20.42
N LEU A 264 -2.61 9.36 -19.76
CA LEU A 264 -1.82 10.41 -20.41
C LEU A 264 -0.62 9.87 -21.23
N PRO A 265 0.16 8.87 -20.76
CA PRO A 265 1.24 8.30 -21.56
C PRO A 265 0.72 7.67 -22.87
N TRP A 266 -0.45 7.01 -22.84
CA TRP A 266 -1.10 6.47 -24.03
C TRP A 266 -1.56 7.56 -24.99
N PHE A 267 -2.19 8.62 -24.49
CA PHE A 267 -2.59 9.75 -25.33
C PHE A 267 -1.40 10.40 -26.01
N GLY A 268 -0.29 10.61 -25.28
CA GLY A 268 0.94 11.15 -25.84
C GLY A 268 1.50 10.27 -26.94
N LEU A 269 1.58 8.95 -26.71
CA LEU A 269 2.08 7.99 -27.70
C LEU A 269 1.16 7.93 -28.94
N ILE A 270 -0.14 7.80 -28.76
CA ILE A 270 -1.11 7.73 -29.86
C ILE A 270 -1.07 9.02 -30.68
N THR A 271 -1.04 10.19 -30.04
CA THR A 271 -0.93 11.49 -30.73
C THR A 271 0.35 11.56 -31.54
N THR A 272 1.48 11.14 -30.99
CA THR A 272 2.77 11.10 -31.71
C THR A 272 2.68 10.22 -32.95
N LEU A 273 2.15 9.00 -32.82
CA LEU A 273 2.04 8.05 -33.95
C LEU A 273 1.06 8.55 -35.02
N LEU A 274 -0.06 9.16 -34.63
CA LEU A 274 -1.01 9.76 -35.56
C LEU A 274 -0.39 10.94 -36.33
N MET A 275 0.29 11.85 -35.65
CA MET A 275 0.98 12.98 -36.30
C MET A 275 2.04 12.49 -37.25
N LEU A 276 2.84 11.48 -36.87
CA LEU A 276 3.84 10.86 -37.72
C LEU A 276 3.20 10.21 -38.98
N GLY A 277 2.15 9.41 -38.78
CA GLY A 277 1.44 8.72 -39.85
C GLY A 277 0.74 9.66 -40.85
N LEU A 278 0.29 10.83 -40.38
CA LEU A 278 -0.28 11.88 -41.22
C LEU A 278 0.75 12.81 -41.86
N GLY A 279 2.05 12.55 -41.65
CA GLY A 279 3.13 13.35 -42.22
C GLY A 279 3.31 14.74 -41.59
N PHE A 280 2.80 14.99 -40.40
CA PHE A 280 3.00 16.25 -39.69
C PHE A 280 4.47 16.39 -39.26
N ILE A 281 5.12 17.49 -39.70
CA ILE A 281 6.51 17.77 -39.39
C ILE A 281 6.80 17.88 -37.87
N TYR A 282 5.80 18.22 -37.06
CA TYR A 282 5.93 18.43 -35.62
C TYR A 282 5.55 17.20 -34.78
N TRP A 283 5.56 15.98 -35.34
CA TRP A 283 5.20 14.74 -34.66
C TRP A 283 5.96 14.50 -33.35
N TYR A 284 7.15 15.06 -33.21
CA TYR A 284 8.02 14.92 -32.04
C TYR A 284 7.60 15.78 -30.84
N ILE A 285 6.72 16.77 -31.02
CA ILE A 285 6.33 17.72 -29.95
C ILE A 285 5.84 17.01 -28.68
N PRO A 286 4.93 16.02 -28.71
CA PRO A 286 4.49 15.35 -27.47
C PRO A 286 5.65 14.67 -26.72
N ILE A 287 6.63 14.13 -27.44
CA ILE A 287 7.84 13.50 -26.85
C ILE A 287 8.69 14.57 -26.16
N VAL A 288 8.97 15.68 -26.85
CA VAL A 288 9.77 16.79 -26.31
C VAL A 288 9.13 17.37 -25.05
N LEU A 289 7.81 17.57 -25.07
CA LEU A 289 7.08 18.05 -23.90
C LEU A 289 7.17 17.07 -22.73
N TYR A 290 7.00 15.77 -22.98
CA TYR A 290 7.16 14.75 -21.96
C TYR A 290 8.57 14.75 -21.36
N LEU A 291 9.61 14.79 -22.19
CA LEU A 291 11.00 14.86 -21.73
C LEU A 291 11.30 16.15 -20.95
N ALA A 292 10.75 17.28 -21.37
CA ALA A 292 10.88 18.54 -20.63
C ALA A 292 10.26 18.46 -19.23
N VAL A 293 9.07 17.86 -19.11
CA VAL A 293 8.41 17.62 -17.83
C VAL A 293 9.24 16.66 -16.95
N LEU A 294 9.75 15.58 -17.51
CA LEU A 294 10.61 14.65 -16.77
C LEU A 294 11.90 15.34 -16.26
N PHE A 295 12.52 16.14 -17.12
CA PHE A 295 13.74 16.86 -16.75
C PHE A 295 13.48 17.90 -15.67
N SER A 296 12.35 18.63 -15.73
CA SER A 296 11.94 19.55 -14.68
C SER A 296 11.76 18.85 -13.33
N GLU A 297 11.20 17.62 -13.31
CA GLU A 297 11.10 16.81 -12.10
C GLU A 297 12.47 16.35 -11.59
N GLY A 298 13.41 16.02 -12.47
CA GLY A 298 14.80 15.72 -12.13
C GLY A 298 15.48 16.90 -11.44
N ILE A 299 15.33 18.12 -12.01
CA ILE A 299 15.83 19.36 -11.39
C ILE A 299 15.20 19.58 -10.02
N ARG A 300 13.87 19.51 -9.92
CA ARG A 300 13.14 19.70 -8.66
C ARG A 300 13.62 18.72 -7.60
N ALA A 301 13.77 17.44 -7.94
CA ALA A 301 14.23 16.41 -7.03
C ALA A 301 15.69 16.63 -6.60
N THR A 302 16.56 17.08 -7.52
CA THR A 302 17.96 17.41 -7.22
C THR A 302 18.06 18.58 -6.25
N LEU A 303 17.29 19.64 -6.47
CA LEU A 303 17.27 20.82 -5.58
C LEU A 303 16.77 20.46 -4.18
N ASN A 304 15.73 19.63 -4.08
CA ASN A 304 15.15 19.22 -2.79
C ASN A 304 16.06 18.28 -2.01
N SER A 305 16.73 17.35 -2.68
CA SER A 305 17.55 16.32 -2.01
C SER A 305 19.03 16.69 -1.92
N ARG A 306 19.49 17.69 -2.69
CA ARG A 306 20.90 18.06 -2.91
C ARG A 306 21.75 16.89 -3.46
N ARG A 307 21.13 15.91 -4.13
CA ARG A 307 21.79 14.76 -4.74
C ARG A 307 21.75 14.88 -6.25
N ILE A 308 22.91 15.10 -6.90
CA ILE A 308 23.00 15.27 -8.36
C ILE A 308 22.50 14.06 -9.15
N SER A 309 22.60 12.85 -8.57
CA SER A 309 22.09 11.63 -9.19
C SER A 309 20.58 11.63 -9.46
N HIS A 310 19.82 12.49 -8.74
CA HIS A 310 18.39 12.66 -8.95
C HIS A 310 18.05 13.31 -10.28
N LEU A 311 18.97 14.09 -10.86
CA LEU A 311 18.76 14.78 -12.13
C LEU A 311 18.36 13.82 -13.27
N LEU A 312 18.99 12.66 -13.33
CA LEU A 312 18.70 11.61 -14.31
C LEU A 312 17.96 10.41 -13.69
N GLY A 313 18.24 10.08 -12.43
CA GLY A 313 17.66 8.92 -11.76
C GLY A 313 16.16 9.03 -11.55
N VAL A 314 15.65 10.22 -11.20
CA VAL A 314 14.21 10.44 -10.99
C VAL A 314 13.43 10.39 -12.31
N PRO A 315 13.83 11.09 -13.39
CA PRO A 315 13.26 10.89 -14.73
C PRO A 315 13.23 9.43 -15.17
N LEU A 316 14.33 8.71 -14.97
CA LEU A 316 14.41 7.28 -15.30
C LEU A 316 13.38 6.45 -14.50
N ALA A 317 13.30 6.65 -13.19
CA ALA A 317 12.34 5.94 -12.33
C ALA A 317 10.88 6.23 -12.72
N ILE A 318 10.56 7.49 -13.08
CA ILE A 318 9.22 7.89 -13.55
C ILE A 318 8.92 7.24 -14.91
N THR A 319 9.87 7.26 -15.84
CA THR A 319 9.69 6.64 -17.16
C THR A 319 9.43 5.13 -17.05
N ILE A 320 10.19 4.43 -16.21
CA ILE A 320 9.98 3.01 -15.93
C ILE A 320 8.59 2.76 -15.37
N LEU A 321 8.15 3.57 -14.41
CA LEU A 321 6.81 3.44 -13.84
C LEU A 321 5.72 3.66 -14.90
N HIS A 322 5.78 4.76 -15.65
CA HIS A 322 4.79 5.08 -16.68
C HIS A 322 4.71 4.00 -17.75
N THR A 323 5.86 3.53 -18.23
CA THR A 323 5.91 2.49 -19.28
C THR A 323 5.38 1.16 -18.78
N SER A 324 5.91 0.68 -17.63
CA SER A 324 5.51 -0.62 -17.08
C SER A 324 4.04 -0.63 -16.65
N PHE A 325 3.55 0.45 -16.05
CA PHE A 325 2.14 0.60 -15.69
C PHE A 325 1.24 0.62 -16.93
N SER A 326 1.60 1.38 -17.96
CA SER A 326 0.85 1.46 -19.22
C SER A 326 0.78 0.12 -19.95
N VAL A 327 1.90 -0.62 -19.99
CA VAL A 327 1.91 -2.00 -20.54
C VAL A 327 1.04 -2.92 -19.71
N GLY A 328 1.10 -2.79 -18.36
CA GLY A 328 0.23 -3.54 -17.46
C GLY A 328 -1.26 -3.25 -17.68
N LEU A 329 -1.63 -1.96 -17.88
CA LEU A 329 -3.01 -1.57 -18.22
C LEU A 329 -3.51 -2.27 -19.49
N LEU A 330 -2.70 -2.21 -20.55
CA LEU A 330 -3.04 -2.86 -21.83
C LEU A 330 -3.17 -4.37 -21.69
N TYR A 331 -2.19 -5.01 -21.05
CA TYR A 331 -2.24 -6.45 -20.82
C TYR A 331 -3.45 -6.85 -19.95
N GLY A 332 -3.84 -6.01 -18.98
CA GLY A 332 -5.03 -6.20 -18.16
C GLY A 332 -6.35 -6.22 -18.94
N LEU A 333 -6.41 -5.63 -20.15
CA LEU A 333 -7.61 -5.69 -21.01
C LEU A 333 -7.89 -7.11 -21.50
N PHE A 334 -6.85 -7.87 -21.80
CA PHE A 334 -6.94 -9.21 -22.42
C PHE A 334 -6.59 -10.34 -21.46
N GLY A 335 -5.64 -10.09 -20.54
CA GLY A 335 -5.16 -11.08 -19.59
C GLY A 335 -6.23 -11.47 -18.58
N LYS A 336 -6.37 -12.76 -18.29
CA LYS A 336 -7.19 -13.25 -17.18
C LYS A 336 -6.35 -13.23 -15.88
N PRO A 337 -6.91 -12.87 -14.71
CA PRO A 337 -6.26 -13.12 -13.43
C PRO A 337 -5.98 -14.63 -13.33
N LYS A 338 -4.79 -14.99 -12.88
CA LYS A 338 -4.50 -16.41 -12.61
C LYS A 338 -5.36 -16.86 -11.43
N SER A 339 -5.96 -18.04 -11.52
CA SER A 339 -6.64 -18.69 -10.40
C SER A 339 -5.63 -19.01 -9.28
N PHE A 340 -6.11 -19.31 -8.09
CA PHE A 340 -5.26 -19.74 -6.96
C PHE A 340 -4.35 -20.92 -7.35
N ASN A 341 -4.91 -21.95 -7.97
CA ASN A 341 -4.17 -23.14 -8.42
C ASN A 341 -3.12 -22.84 -9.51
N ASP A 342 -3.42 -21.87 -10.41
CA ASP A 342 -2.45 -21.43 -11.44
C ASP A 342 -1.29 -20.62 -10.87
N ARG A 343 -1.40 -20.12 -9.62
CA ARG A 343 -0.37 -19.32 -8.95
C ARG A 343 0.71 -20.21 -8.33
N GLU A 344 0.34 -21.39 -7.82
CA GLU A 344 1.26 -22.37 -7.25
C GLU A 344 2.20 -22.98 -8.31
N SER A 345 1.65 -23.27 -9.52
CA SER A 345 2.44 -23.89 -10.59
C SER A 345 3.57 -23.01 -11.16
N ASN A 346 3.58 -21.70 -10.89
CA ASN A 346 4.59 -20.75 -11.39
C ASN A 346 5.49 -20.13 -10.31
N SER A 347 5.38 -20.53 -9.04
CA SER A 347 6.28 -20.06 -7.98
C SER A 347 7.71 -20.58 -8.12
N GLY A 348 7.92 -21.57 -8.99
CA GLY A 348 9.26 -22.09 -9.32
C GLY A 348 10.08 -21.28 -10.36
N ASN A 349 9.49 -20.22 -10.99
CA ASN A 349 10.13 -19.53 -12.11
C ASN A 349 10.18 -17.99 -11.98
N ILE A 350 9.98 -17.42 -10.80
CA ILE A 350 10.12 -15.97 -10.59
C ILE A 350 10.97 -15.75 -9.33
N ASN A 351 12.25 -16.05 -9.44
CA ASN A 351 13.30 -15.47 -8.60
C ASN A 351 13.83 -14.19 -9.27
#